data_98767447caf70ec5bbcea9eefa933b5e
#
_entry.id   98767447caf70ec5bbcea9eefa933b5e
#
_cell.length_a   1.000
_cell.length_b   1.000
_cell.length_c   1.000
_cell.angle_alpha   90.00
_cell.angle_beta   90.00
_cell.angle_gamma   90.00
#
_symmetry.space_group_name_H-M   'P 1'
#
loop_
_entity.id
_entity.type
_entity.pdbx_description
1 polymer ?
#
loop_
_entity_poly.entity_id
_entity_poly.type
_entity_poly.pdbx_seq_one_letter_code
_entity_poly.pdbx_strand_id
1 'polypeptide(L)'
;KMKNSIKHLYLNKGMQQLVDECILSTGFCGLQCTEESFEYISSFIEHSYFEIQKDTLAHGATQEAVNNDDLSNVAIVIPSSEVLHLFHERTSGIYSQISKNVCENQELTRLRDWLLPMLMNGQATISD
;
A
#
# COMPACT_ATOMS: atom_id res chain seq x y z
N LYS A 1 4.11 -15.42 1.09
CA LYS A 1 3.91 -14.20 0.27
C LYS A 1 4.85 -14.24 -0.89
N MET A 2 4.33 -14.04 -2.08
CA MET A 2 5.16 -14.00 -3.27
C MET A 2 6.14 -12.85 -3.20
N LYS A 3 7.42 -13.12 -3.42
CA LYS A 3 8.54 -12.17 -3.39
C LYS A 3 8.27 -10.88 -4.18
N ASN A 4 7.58 -10.97 -5.31
CA ASN A 4 7.40 -9.89 -6.27
C ASN A 4 6.03 -9.22 -6.22
N SER A 5 5.19 -9.46 -5.22
CA SER A 5 3.81 -8.97 -5.21
C SER A 5 3.46 -8.10 -4.00
N ILE A 6 4.44 -7.40 -3.43
CA ILE A 6 4.13 -6.43 -2.39
C ILE A 6 3.48 -5.22 -3.05
N LYS A 7 2.16 -5.16 -2.94
CA LYS A 7 1.42 -3.94 -3.18
C LYS A 7 1.16 -3.31 -1.83
N HIS A 8 1.66 -2.13 -1.62
CA HIS A 8 1.37 -1.34 -0.44
C HIS A 8 0.00 -0.70 -0.63
N LEU A 9 -0.89 -1.00 0.27
CA LEU A 9 -2.14 -0.26 0.37
C LEU A 9 -1.93 0.79 1.46
N TYR A 10 -1.79 2.04 1.06
CA TYR A 10 -1.73 3.17 1.98
C TYR A 10 -3.12 3.44 2.52
N LEU A 11 -3.29 3.20 3.80
CA LEU A 11 -4.55 3.36 4.48
C LEU A 11 -4.45 4.56 5.43
N ASN A 12 -4.82 5.71 4.94
CA ASN A 12 -5.08 6.87 5.80
C ASN A 12 -6.53 6.84 6.33
N LYS A 13 -6.88 7.80 7.19
CA LYS A 13 -8.23 7.91 7.77
C LYS A 13 -9.36 7.90 6.73
N GLY A 14 -9.12 8.37 5.49
CA GLY A 14 -10.10 8.36 4.41
C GLY A 14 -10.29 6.98 3.75
N MET A 15 -9.40 6.03 4.01
CA MET A 15 -9.46 4.67 3.47
C MET A 15 -9.87 3.63 4.53
N GLN A 16 -10.20 4.06 5.75
CA GLN A 16 -10.58 3.17 6.85
C GLN A 16 -11.76 2.26 6.47
N GLN A 17 -12.75 2.80 5.79
CA GLN A 17 -13.90 2.04 5.32
C GLN A 17 -13.49 0.92 4.35
N LEU A 18 -12.50 1.15 3.51
CA LEU A 18 -11.97 0.13 2.59
C LEU A 18 -11.24 -0.99 3.34
N VAL A 19 -10.61 -0.68 4.47
CA VAL A 19 -9.96 -1.68 5.35
C VAL A 19 -11.00 -2.52 6.05
N ASP A 20 -12.03 -1.88 6.60
CA ASP A 20 -13.08 -2.55 7.37
C ASP A 20 -13.89 -3.53 6.50
N GLU A 21 -13.97 -3.27 5.20
CA GLU A 21 -14.63 -4.12 4.22
C GLU A 21 -13.69 -5.16 3.56
N CYS A 22 -12.38 -5.04 3.74
CA CYS A 22 -11.39 -5.94 3.12
C CYS A 22 -11.07 -7.15 4.00
N ILE A 23 -11.37 -8.34 3.50
CA ILE A 23 -10.87 -9.59 4.07
C ILE A 23 -9.51 -9.91 3.42
N LEU A 24 -8.44 -9.73 4.19
CA LEU A 24 -7.10 -10.09 3.73
C LEU A 24 -6.90 -11.60 3.79
N SER A 25 -6.42 -12.19 2.69
CA SER A 25 -6.03 -13.59 2.70
C SER A 25 -4.77 -13.80 3.55
N THR A 26 -4.54 -15.04 3.99
CA THR A 26 -3.36 -15.44 4.78
C THR A 26 -2.02 -15.12 4.10
N GLY A 27 -2.02 -14.82 2.81
CA GLY A 27 -0.85 -14.39 2.04
C GLY A 27 -0.40 -12.93 2.29
N PHE A 28 -1.15 -12.13 3.06
CA PHE A 28 -0.82 -10.74 3.35
C PHE A 28 -0.34 -10.56 4.79
N CYS A 29 0.53 -9.58 5.00
CA CYS A 29 0.96 -9.13 6.30
C CYS A 29 0.46 -7.70 6.53
N GLY A 30 -0.23 -7.46 7.64
CA GLY A 30 -0.61 -6.13 8.08
C GLY A 30 0.48 -5.55 8.99
N LEU A 31 0.95 -4.36 8.69
CA LEU A 31 1.81 -3.58 9.58
C LEU A 31 0.99 -2.47 10.22
N GLN A 32 1.01 -2.41 11.55
CA GLN A 32 0.39 -1.33 12.29
C GLN A 32 1.45 -0.36 12.78
N CYS A 33 1.15 0.92 12.67
CA CYS A 33 2.01 1.99 13.14
C CYS A 33 1.16 3.15 13.69
N THR A 34 1.79 4.06 14.42
CA THR A 34 1.15 5.30 14.87
C THR A 34 0.98 6.26 13.69
N GLU A 35 0.09 7.25 13.84
CA GLU A 35 -0.12 8.29 12.82
C GLU A 35 1.18 9.02 12.48
N GLU A 36 1.99 9.38 13.47
CA GLU A 36 3.26 10.07 13.28
C GLU A 36 4.36 9.22 12.61
N SER A 37 4.27 7.89 12.71
CA SER A 37 5.26 6.99 12.10
C SER A 37 4.83 6.43 10.75
N PHE A 38 3.62 6.75 10.30
CA PHE A 38 3.05 6.19 9.08
C PHE A 38 3.91 6.45 7.84
N GLU A 39 4.29 7.70 7.60
CA GLU A 39 5.07 8.08 6.41
C GLU A 39 6.47 7.49 6.45
N TYR A 40 7.08 7.41 7.64
CA TYR A 40 8.39 6.80 7.83
C TYR A 40 8.37 5.30 7.51
N ILE A 41 7.40 4.57 8.07
CA ILE A 41 7.23 3.13 7.82
C ILE A 41 6.89 2.88 6.35
N SER A 42 6.02 3.69 5.75
CA SER A 42 5.68 3.59 4.33
C SER A 42 6.91 3.81 3.43
N SER A 43 7.70 4.84 3.69
CA SER A 43 8.94 5.09 2.97
C SER A 43 9.95 3.97 3.13
N PHE A 44 10.05 3.40 4.33
CA PHE A 44 10.95 2.28 4.62
C PHE A 44 10.56 1.03 3.81
N ILE A 45 9.27 0.70 3.75
CA ILE A 45 8.77 -0.46 3.02
C ILE A 45 9.02 -0.34 1.51
N GLU A 46 8.98 0.88 0.97
CA GLU A 46 9.25 1.14 -0.45
C GLU A 46 10.75 1.23 -0.78
N HIS A 47 11.59 1.35 0.23
CA HIS A 47 13.01 1.49 0.01
C HIS A 47 13.66 0.16 -0.39
N SER A 48 14.66 0.23 -1.28
CA SER A 48 15.42 -0.93 -1.77
C SER A 48 16.05 -1.77 -0.65
N TYR A 49 16.39 -1.16 0.48
CA TYR A 49 16.90 -1.86 1.64
C TYR A 49 15.89 -2.89 2.19
N PHE A 50 14.62 -2.50 2.33
CA PHE A 50 13.56 -3.42 2.75
C PHE A 50 13.39 -4.58 1.76
N GLU A 51 13.41 -4.28 0.46
CA GLU A 51 13.36 -5.31 -0.60
C GLU A 51 14.49 -6.32 -0.46
N ILE A 52 15.73 -5.87 -0.30
CA ILE A 52 16.90 -6.73 -0.13
C ILE A 52 16.77 -7.59 1.13
N GLN A 53 16.36 -7.00 2.26
CA GLN A 53 16.15 -7.73 3.51
C GLN A 53 15.05 -8.78 3.36
N LYS A 54 13.93 -8.43 2.78
CA LYS A 54 12.82 -9.34 2.50
C LYS A 54 13.26 -10.51 1.61
N ASP A 55 14.01 -10.22 0.55
CA ASP A 55 14.50 -11.24 -0.38
C ASP A 55 15.51 -12.19 0.28
N THR A 56 16.31 -11.69 1.20
CA THR A 56 17.25 -12.51 1.98
C THR A 56 16.53 -13.46 2.94
N LEU A 57 15.38 -13.03 3.46
CA LEU A 57 14.55 -13.79 4.41
C LEU A 57 13.54 -14.71 3.72
N ALA A 58 13.40 -14.61 2.40
CA ALA A 58 12.45 -15.45 1.66
C ALA A 58 12.95 -16.89 1.55
N HIS A 59 12.05 -17.83 1.83
CA HIS A 59 12.33 -19.27 1.80
C HIS A 59 11.41 -20.00 0.82
N GLY A 60 11.89 -21.09 0.26
CA GLY A 60 11.12 -21.98 -0.62
C GLY A 60 11.87 -22.33 -1.90
N ALA A 61 11.82 -23.61 -2.28
CA ALA A 61 12.54 -24.12 -3.44
C ALA A 61 11.87 -23.81 -4.78
N THR A 62 10.53 -23.75 -4.80
CA THR A 62 9.72 -23.51 -6.03
C THR A 62 9.02 -22.16 -6.00
N GLN A 63 8.64 -21.72 -4.81
CA GLN A 63 7.98 -20.45 -4.56
C GLN A 63 8.56 -19.84 -3.30
N GLU A 64 9.35 -18.79 -3.46
CA GLU A 64 9.91 -18.08 -2.31
C GLU A 64 8.80 -17.28 -1.61
N ALA A 65 8.66 -17.50 -0.32
CA ALA A 65 7.66 -16.83 0.51
C ALA A 65 8.31 -16.28 1.78
N VAL A 66 7.77 -15.17 2.26
CA VAL A 66 8.15 -14.55 3.53
C VAL A 66 6.95 -14.64 4.47
N ASN A 67 7.15 -15.18 5.65
CA ASN A 67 6.13 -15.26 6.69
C ASN A 67 6.22 -14.07 7.66
N ASN A 68 5.33 -14.02 8.64
CA ASN A 68 5.30 -12.92 9.61
C ASN A 68 6.52 -12.94 10.55
N ASP A 69 7.01 -14.14 10.90
CA ASP A 69 8.17 -14.30 11.78
C ASP A 69 9.44 -13.83 11.05
N ASP A 70 9.56 -14.12 9.75
CA ASP A 70 10.67 -13.62 8.93
C ASP A 70 10.66 -12.09 8.87
N LEU A 71 9.49 -11.48 8.70
CA LEU A 71 9.36 -10.01 8.66
C LEU A 71 9.73 -9.35 9.99
N SER A 72 9.55 -10.04 11.11
CA SER A 72 9.95 -9.51 12.42
C SER A 72 11.48 -9.41 12.59
N ASN A 73 12.25 -10.10 11.75
CA ASN A 73 13.72 -10.05 11.73
C ASN A 73 14.28 -8.95 10.82
N VAL A 74 13.42 -8.18 10.12
CA VAL A 74 13.87 -7.05 9.32
C VAL A 74 14.34 -5.92 10.23
N ALA A 75 15.60 -5.53 10.09
CA ALA A 75 16.16 -4.44 10.88
C ALA A 75 15.69 -3.09 10.36
N ILE A 76 15.21 -2.24 11.25
CA ILE A 76 14.82 -0.86 10.98
C ILE A 76 15.49 0.09 11.97
N VAL A 77 15.95 1.24 11.50
CA VAL A 77 16.43 2.30 12.37
C VAL A 77 15.23 3.01 13.00
N ILE A 78 15.23 3.17 14.30
CA ILE A 78 14.19 3.91 15.02
C ILE A 78 14.71 5.34 15.25
N PRO A 79 14.14 6.35 14.56
CA PRO A 79 14.54 7.74 14.78
C PRO A 79 14.04 8.26 16.14
N SER A 80 14.62 9.35 16.62
CA SER A 80 14.07 10.04 17.79
C SER A 80 12.67 10.59 17.48
N SER A 81 11.85 10.78 18.51
CA SER A 81 10.48 11.31 18.34
C SER A 81 10.47 12.69 17.66
N GLU A 82 11.46 13.52 17.94
CA GLU A 82 11.60 14.85 17.30
C GLU A 82 11.82 14.73 15.79
N VAL A 83 12.71 13.83 15.37
CA VAL A 83 13.02 13.59 13.95
C VAL A 83 11.80 12.98 13.26
N LEU A 84 11.11 12.05 13.92
CA LEU A 84 9.92 11.41 13.39
C LEU A 84 8.79 12.43 13.20
N HIS A 85 8.55 13.28 14.18
CA HIS A 85 7.56 14.35 14.09
C HIS A 85 7.87 15.33 12.96
N LEU A 86 9.14 15.79 12.84
CA LEU A 86 9.55 16.66 11.75
C LEU A 86 9.38 16.00 10.37
N PHE A 87 9.65 14.72 10.27
CA PHE A 87 9.45 13.96 9.03
C PHE A 87 7.95 13.89 8.68
N HIS A 88 7.10 13.54 9.64
CA HIS A 88 5.64 13.51 9.48
C HIS A 88 5.10 14.88 9.03
N GLU A 89 5.49 15.96 9.71
CA GLU A 89 5.05 17.32 9.39
C GLU A 89 5.37 17.71 7.94
N ARG A 90 6.54 17.30 7.45
CA ARG A 90 6.98 17.63 6.09
C ARG A 90 6.41 16.73 5.00
N THR A 91 6.06 15.50 5.31
CA THR A 91 5.69 14.49 4.31
C THR A 91 4.21 14.12 4.31
N SER A 92 3.47 14.39 5.39
CA SER A 92 2.05 14.03 5.53
C SER A 92 1.17 14.57 4.39
N GLY A 93 1.45 15.80 3.92
CA GLY A 93 0.76 16.39 2.77
C GLY A 93 0.94 15.61 1.47
N ILE A 94 2.15 15.09 1.23
CA ILE A 94 2.49 14.28 0.06
C ILE A 94 1.74 12.95 0.11
N TYR A 95 1.79 12.25 1.26
CA TYR A 95 1.08 10.98 1.42
C TYR A 95 -0.44 11.13 1.37
N SER A 96 -0.97 12.24 1.89
CA SER A 96 -2.39 12.59 1.75
C SER A 96 -2.78 12.73 0.27
N GLN A 97 -1.94 13.38 -0.54
CA GLN A 97 -2.20 13.52 -1.98
C GLN A 97 -2.10 12.18 -2.72
N ILE A 98 -1.12 11.33 -2.37
CA ILE A 98 -1.01 9.98 -2.93
C ILE A 98 -2.29 9.18 -2.64
N SER A 99 -2.78 9.21 -1.40
CA SER A 99 -4.01 8.52 -1.01
C SER A 99 -5.24 9.02 -1.77
N LYS A 100 -5.38 10.33 -1.97
CA LYS A 100 -6.46 10.90 -2.79
C LYS A 100 -6.39 10.41 -4.23
N ASN A 101 -5.20 10.43 -4.83
CA ASN A 101 -5.02 9.95 -6.19
C ASN A 101 -5.34 8.45 -6.33
N VAL A 102 -5.00 7.63 -5.33
CA VAL A 102 -5.36 6.20 -5.31
C VAL A 102 -6.88 6.03 -5.30
N CYS A 103 -7.60 6.75 -4.44
CA CYS A 103 -9.06 6.71 -4.39
C CYS A 103 -9.68 7.16 -5.70
N GLU A 104 -9.22 8.26 -6.26
CA GLU A 104 -9.71 8.79 -7.54
C GLU A 104 -9.49 7.79 -8.69
N ASN A 105 -8.32 7.17 -8.76
CA ASN A 105 -8.03 6.14 -9.75
C ASN A 105 -8.94 4.92 -9.61
N GLN A 106 -9.32 4.54 -8.39
CA GLN A 106 -10.28 3.46 -8.16
C GLN A 106 -11.68 3.83 -8.68
N GLU A 107 -12.15 5.04 -8.41
CA GLU A 107 -13.44 5.52 -8.90
C GLU A 107 -13.45 5.65 -10.44
N LEU A 108 -12.38 6.17 -11.04
CA LEU A 108 -12.25 6.25 -12.49
C LEU A 108 -12.21 4.85 -13.13
N THR A 109 -11.55 3.90 -12.51
CA THR A 109 -11.53 2.51 -12.97
C THR A 109 -12.94 1.90 -12.92
N ARG A 110 -13.66 2.10 -11.82
CA ARG A 110 -15.03 1.62 -11.64
C ARG A 110 -15.98 2.25 -12.68
N LEU A 111 -15.84 3.55 -12.92
CA LEU A 111 -16.61 4.27 -13.94
C LEU A 111 -16.31 3.75 -15.36
N ARG A 112 -15.05 3.56 -15.69
CA ARG A 112 -14.63 2.96 -16.97
C ARG A 112 -15.26 1.57 -17.16
N ASP A 113 -15.16 0.70 -16.17
CA ASP A 113 -15.65 -0.67 -16.26
C ASP A 113 -17.19 -0.74 -16.36
N TRP A 114 -17.85 0.27 -15.80
CA TRP A 114 -19.31 0.41 -15.96
C TRP A 114 -19.70 0.99 -17.33
N LEU A 115 -18.98 1.99 -17.84
CA LEU A 115 -19.32 2.65 -19.11
C LEU A 115 -18.92 1.83 -20.34
N LEU A 116 -17.79 1.10 -20.28
CA LEU A 116 -17.24 0.40 -21.45
C LEU A 116 -18.25 -0.58 -22.08
N PRO A 117 -18.96 -1.46 -21.34
CA PRO A 117 -19.98 -2.32 -21.91
C PRO A 117 -21.16 -1.55 -22.52
N MET A 118 -21.56 -0.41 -21.93
CA MET A 118 -22.65 0.43 -22.44
C MET A 118 -22.31 1.07 -23.79
N LEU A 119 -21.07 1.56 -23.93
CA LEU A 119 -20.56 2.12 -25.18
C LEU A 119 -20.45 1.04 -26.26
N MET A 120 -19.95 -0.14 -25.90
CA MET A 120 -19.81 -1.25 -26.84
C MET A 120 -21.16 -1.78 -27.34
N ASN A 121 -22.20 -1.72 -26.52
CA ASN A 121 -23.56 -2.15 -26.86
C ASN A 121 -24.43 -1.03 -27.48
N GLY A 122 -23.86 0.15 -27.69
CA GLY A 122 -24.60 1.30 -28.23
C GLY A 122 -25.66 1.88 -27.28
N GLN A 123 -25.60 1.55 -25.99
CA GLN A 123 -26.50 2.07 -24.96
C GLN A 123 -26.14 3.47 -24.47
N ALA A 124 -24.90 3.89 -24.71
CA ALA A 124 -24.42 5.24 -24.46
C ALA A 124 -23.69 5.74 -25.69
N THR A 125 -23.88 7.01 -26.01
CA THR A 125 -23.18 7.71 -27.09
C THR A 125 -22.47 8.93 -26.54
N ILE A 126 -21.29 9.23 -27.09
CA ILE A 126 -20.59 10.47 -26.81
C ILE A 126 -21.17 11.51 -27.77
N SER A 127 -21.82 12.55 -27.24
CA SER A 127 -22.21 13.71 -28.04
C SER A 127 -21.05 14.70 -28.09
N ASP A 128 -20.71 15.14 -29.28
CA ASP A 128 -19.73 16.22 -29.51
C ASP A 128 -20.21 17.53 -28.93
#